data_9e894a98ab5af08e3b813bb755f5ff31
#
_entry.id   9e894a98ab5af08e3b813bb755f5ff31
#
_cell.length_a   1.000
_cell.length_b   1.000
_cell.length_c   1.000
_cell.angle_alpha   90.00
_cell.angle_beta   90.00
_cell.angle_gamma   90.00
#
_symmetry.space_group_name_H-M   'P 1'
#
loop_
_entity.id
_entity.type
_entity.pdbx_description
1 polymer ?
#
loop_
_entity_poly.entity_id
_entity_poly.type
_entity_poly.pdbx_seq_one_letter_code
_entity_poly.pdbx_strand_id
1 'polypeptide(L)'
;ASRGQALEGYSPLAEVELTASTDLTVPVQKFTAIPEGAQQLACYQDGALITSLIYTIPAEKRARLGEKLYSFGSVSDVHIPTNDGDDFRRALAFFKEYGCSFVGISGDIANDGSEAQLQMYQKIIAPYEESMPVYVSAGNHDAQGGGLNRTQWEKYTGHPQQFMVEEPSSGDIFIFLGDNNWPNSSNNQTVLTMAQINWLAEQLEKYKDRRVYLYQHVFLADTCGDVYDAAGNPVYGVWFRPDRAEENAYRDLMRKYNNVTWFSGHSHWKFHLQSNNDALNVFDGDGEYCQMVHNPSLTVPRDYIDGKRIEDSANSEGYIVDVYKDYTILRGYDFENGQYYAYATYA
;
A
#
# COMPACT_ATOMS: atom_id res chain seq x y z
N ALA A 1 15.54 20.49 -8.17
CA ALA A 1 15.77 20.78 -9.61
C ALA A 1 14.72 20.07 -10.45
N SER A 2 14.23 20.69 -11.48
CA SER A 2 13.33 20.05 -12.45
C SER A 2 14.14 19.30 -13.52
N ARG A 3 13.52 18.37 -14.23
CA ARG A 3 14.16 17.62 -15.31
C ARG A 3 14.82 18.59 -16.31
N GLY A 4 16.13 18.45 -16.52
CA GLY A 4 16.93 19.34 -17.39
C GLY A 4 17.55 20.58 -16.72
N GLN A 5 17.40 20.78 -15.42
CA GLN A 5 18.09 21.84 -14.69
C GLN A 5 19.53 21.43 -14.33
N ALA A 6 20.45 22.39 -14.43
CA ALA A 6 21.85 22.16 -14.08
C ALA A 6 22.05 21.99 -12.56
N LEU A 7 23.12 21.30 -12.20
CA LEU A 7 23.51 20.96 -10.82
C LEU A 7 24.11 22.13 -10.02
N GLU A 8 23.91 23.41 -10.42
CA GLU A 8 24.47 24.53 -9.71
C GLU A 8 24.04 24.60 -8.24
N GLY A 9 25.01 24.58 -7.34
CA GLY A 9 24.80 24.68 -5.89
C GLY A 9 24.59 23.34 -5.15
N TYR A 10 24.76 22.20 -5.82
CA TYR A 10 24.66 20.87 -5.20
C TYR A 10 26.03 20.20 -5.08
N SER A 11 26.29 19.54 -3.95
CA SER A 11 27.43 18.66 -3.79
C SER A 11 26.97 17.21 -3.96
N PRO A 12 27.62 16.40 -4.81
CA PRO A 12 27.23 15.01 -5.01
C PRO A 12 27.46 14.20 -3.73
N LEU A 13 26.50 13.35 -3.36
CA LEU A 13 26.64 12.37 -2.27
C LEU A 13 27.56 11.21 -2.66
N ALA A 14 27.58 10.86 -3.93
CA ALA A 14 28.46 9.89 -4.53
C ALA A 14 28.58 10.16 -6.03
N GLU A 15 29.75 9.93 -6.59
CA GLU A 15 29.99 9.87 -8.03
C GLU A 15 30.31 8.43 -8.41
N VAL A 16 29.67 7.94 -9.45
CA VAL A 16 29.90 6.60 -9.99
C VAL A 16 30.11 6.73 -11.50
N GLU A 17 31.24 6.26 -11.98
CA GLU A 17 31.51 6.21 -13.41
C GLU A 17 30.80 4.96 -13.99
N LEU A 18 29.81 5.17 -14.85
CA LEU A 18 29.11 4.10 -15.55
C LEU A 18 29.84 3.79 -16.86
N THR A 19 30.51 2.65 -16.91
CA THR A 19 31.23 2.18 -18.11
C THR A 19 30.36 1.33 -19.05
N ALA A 20 29.16 0.98 -18.65
CA ALA A 20 28.15 0.27 -19.45
C ALA A 20 26.76 0.57 -18.90
N SER A 21 25.73 0.19 -19.68
CA SER A 21 24.32 0.22 -19.22
C SER A 21 24.14 -0.81 -18.11
N THR A 22 24.30 -0.38 -16.88
CA THR A 22 24.16 -1.23 -15.69
C THR A 22 23.23 -0.56 -14.71
N ASP A 23 22.44 -1.37 -14.03
CA ASP A 23 21.60 -0.90 -12.92
C ASP A 23 22.49 -0.31 -11.83
N LEU A 24 22.32 0.96 -11.55
CA LEU A 24 23.02 1.65 -10.48
C LEU A 24 22.35 1.32 -9.16
N THR A 25 22.78 0.28 -8.50
CA THR A 25 22.36 0.00 -7.12
C THR A 25 23.21 0.85 -6.17
N VAL A 26 22.65 1.92 -5.63
CA VAL A 26 23.27 2.67 -4.54
C VAL A 26 22.88 1.97 -3.23
N PRO A 27 23.83 1.42 -2.45
CA PRO A 27 23.50 0.75 -1.20
C PRO A 27 22.74 1.67 -0.26
N VAL A 28 21.61 1.19 0.29
CA VAL A 28 20.75 1.93 1.25
C VAL A 28 21.55 2.51 2.42
N GLN A 29 22.61 1.86 2.83
CA GLN A 29 23.53 2.34 3.86
C GLN A 29 24.15 3.72 3.59
N LYS A 30 24.25 4.13 2.31
CA LYS A 30 24.70 5.49 1.97
C LYS A 30 23.63 6.55 2.21
N PHE A 31 22.36 6.16 2.31
CA PHE A 31 21.25 7.09 2.56
C PHE A 31 21.05 7.40 4.06
N THR A 32 21.60 6.61 4.96
CA THR A 32 21.60 6.91 6.40
C THR A 32 22.44 8.11 6.77
N ALA A 33 23.33 8.53 5.86
CA ALA A 33 24.23 9.67 6.01
C ALA A 33 23.79 10.90 5.19
N ILE A 34 22.51 11.02 4.80
CA ILE A 34 22.05 12.23 4.09
C ILE A 34 22.26 13.44 5.01
N PRO A 35 23.02 14.46 4.56
CA PRO A 35 23.29 15.64 5.38
C PRO A 35 22.01 16.33 5.85
N GLU A 36 22.08 16.97 7.01
CA GLU A 36 21.00 17.79 7.53
C GLU A 36 20.59 18.84 6.48
N GLY A 37 19.29 18.91 6.16
CA GLY A 37 18.77 19.84 5.16
C GLY A 37 18.69 19.32 3.72
N ALA A 38 19.19 18.13 3.38
CA ALA A 38 19.02 17.57 2.05
C ALA A 38 17.55 17.15 1.84
N GLN A 39 16.88 17.77 0.88
CA GLN A 39 15.45 17.55 0.61
C GLN A 39 15.21 16.78 -0.70
N GLN A 40 16.22 16.59 -1.50
CA GLN A 40 16.10 15.96 -2.80
C GLN A 40 17.30 15.09 -3.11
N LEU A 41 17.05 13.83 -3.47
CA LEU A 41 18.02 12.97 -4.11
C LEU A 41 17.76 13.01 -5.62
N ALA A 42 18.79 13.31 -6.40
CA ALA A 42 18.68 13.41 -7.84
C ALA A 42 19.77 12.57 -8.51
N CYS A 43 19.40 11.82 -9.53
CA CYS A 43 20.34 11.08 -10.38
C CYS A 43 20.59 11.85 -11.66
N TYR A 44 21.85 12.04 -12.02
CA TYR A 44 22.27 12.72 -13.23
C TYR A 44 23.11 11.79 -14.09
N GLN A 45 22.98 11.93 -15.39
CA GLN A 45 23.86 11.33 -16.38
C GLN A 45 24.31 12.43 -17.34
N ASP A 46 25.62 12.57 -17.56
CA ASP A 46 26.21 13.58 -18.44
C ASP A 46 25.72 15.01 -18.15
N GLY A 47 25.50 15.32 -16.87
CA GLY A 47 24.99 16.62 -16.42
C GLY A 47 23.47 16.83 -16.60
N ALA A 48 22.75 15.88 -17.18
CA ALA A 48 21.29 15.92 -17.32
C ALA A 48 20.60 15.14 -16.18
N LEU A 49 19.57 15.75 -15.59
CA LEU A 49 18.75 15.08 -14.58
C LEU A 49 17.94 13.94 -15.23
N ILE A 50 18.21 12.70 -14.81
CA ILE A 50 17.48 11.52 -15.28
C ILE A 50 16.23 11.30 -14.42
N THR A 51 16.42 11.31 -13.11
CA THR A 51 15.34 11.12 -12.14
C THR A 51 15.63 11.86 -10.86
N SER A 52 14.62 12.26 -10.13
CA SER A 52 14.76 12.83 -8.80
C SER A 52 13.77 12.20 -7.85
N LEU A 53 14.24 11.89 -6.66
CA LEU A 53 13.44 11.49 -5.53
C LEU A 53 13.34 12.68 -4.58
N ILE A 54 12.13 13.19 -4.38
CA ILE A 54 11.90 14.24 -3.40
C ILE A 54 11.77 13.57 -2.03
N TYR A 55 12.71 13.86 -1.16
CA TYR A 55 12.72 13.37 0.20
C TYR A 55 12.56 14.56 1.14
N THR A 56 11.38 14.71 1.70
CA THR A 56 11.05 15.82 2.60
C THR A 56 10.78 15.32 4.00
N ILE A 57 11.84 14.99 4.74
CA ILE A 57 11.71 15.02 6.20
C ILE A 57 12.29 16.35 6.65
N PRO A 58 11.50 17.27 7.24
CA PRO A 58 12.02 18.46 7.88
C PRO A 58 13.11 18.09 8.88
N ALA A 59 14.18 18.89 8.96
CA ALA A 59 15.34 18.63 9.85
C ALA A 59 14.89 18.39 11.32
N GLU A 60 13.92 19.15 11.77
CA GLU A 60 13.29 19.01 13.08
C GLU A 60 12.54 17.69 13.29
N LYS A 61 11.93 17.12 12.24
CA LYS A 61 11.26 15.80 12.29
C LYS A 61 12.26 14.65 12.23
N ARG A 62 13.36 14.84 11.50
CA ARG A 62 14.44 13.87 11.38
C ARG A 62 15.12 13.58 12.72
N ALA A 63 15.42 14.62 13.49
CA ALA A 63 15.99 14.48 14.83
C ALA A 63 15.05 13.73 15.80
N ARG A 64 13.75 13.65 15.50
CA ARG A 64 12.71 13.00 16.31
C ARG A 64 12.36 11.59 15.87
N LEU A 65 12.80 11.13 14.68
CA LEU A 65 12.46 9.78 14.21
C LEU A 65 12.96 8.68 15.14
N GLY A 66 14.10 8.90 15.79
CA GLY A 66 14.68 7.92 16.67
C GLY A 66 15.10 6.63 15.96
N GLU A 67 15.12 5.54 16.70
CA GLU A 67 15.41 4.21 16.17
C GLU A 67 14.20 3.65 15.44
N LYS A 68 14.46 3.01 14.29
CA LYS A 68 13.44 2.26 13.56
C LYS A 68 13.05 1.02 14.37
N LEU A 69 11.76 0.86 14.64
CA LEU A 69 11.24 -0.26 15.41
C LEU A 69 11.15 -1.52 14.55
N TYR A 70 10.47 -1.40 13.40
CA TYR A 70 10.32 -2.48 12.41
C TYR A 70 9.95 -1.91 11.04
N SER A 71 9.89 -2.79 10.05
CA SER A 71 9.35 -2.49 8.72
C SER A 71 8.36 -3.57 8.31
N PHE A 72 7.40 -3.21 7.48
CA PHE A 72 6.50 -4.18 6.85
C PHE A 72 6.22 -3.81 5.40
N GLY A 73 5.84 -4.82 4.59
CA GLY A 73 5.37 -4.62 3.24
C GLY A 73 3.86 -4.41 3.19
N SER A 74 3.37 -3.57 2.28
CA SER A 74 1.94 -3.38 2.04
C SER A 74 1.65 -3.40 0.54
N VAL A 75 0.81 -4.32 0.11
CA VAL A 75 0.39 -4.49 -1.29
C VAL A 75 -1.11 -4.77 -1.39
N SER A 76 -1.64 -4.75 -2.60
CA SER A 76 -3.03 -5.08 -2.90
C SER A 76 -3.17 -5.69 -4.28
N ASP A 77 -4.35 -6.26 -4.56
CA ASP A 77 -4.75 -6.63 -5.91
C ASP A 77 -3.69 -7.51 -6.61
N VAL A 78 -3.39 -8.64 -5.95
CA VAL A 78 -2.38 -9.63 -6.40
C VAL A 78 -2.89 -10.45 -7.57
N HIS A 79 -4.19 -10.71 -7.63
CA HIS A 79 -4.87 -11.37 -8.75
C HIS A 79 -4.17 -12.62 -9.29
N ILE A 80 -3.86 -13.57 -8.42
CA ILE A 80 -3.36 -14.89 -8.87
C ILE A 80 -4.44 -15.55 -9.77
N PRO A 81 -4.12 -16.07 -10.99
CA PRO A 81 -2.78 -16.52 -11.44
C PRO A 81 -2.06 -15.55 -12.39
N THR A 82 -2.36 -14.27 -12.38
CA THR A 82 -1.69 -13.31 -13.27
C THR A 82 -0.17 -13.48 -13.15
N ASN A 83 0.52 -13.53 -14.29
CA ASN A 83 1.96 -13.78 -14.40
C ASN A 83 2.45 -15.01 -13.60
N ASP A 84 1.63 -16.05 -13.50
CA ASP A 84 1.91 -17.22 -12.66
C ASP A 84 2.31 -16.87 -11.20
N GLY A 85 1.95 -15.66 -10.74
CA GLY A 85 2.29 -15.12 -9.44
C GLY A 85 3.73 -14.59 -9.32
N ASP A 86 4.41 -14.34 -10.42
CA ASP A 86 5.83 -13.91 -10.42
C ASP A 86 6.01 -12.53 -9.79
N ASP A 87 5.09 -11.59 -10.02
CA ASP A 87 5.12 -10.27 -9.38
C ASP A 87 5.02 -10.39 -7.86
N PHE A 88 4.13 -11.28 -7.40
CA PHE A 88 3.99 -11.54 -5.97
C PHE A 88 5.24 -12.18 -5.37
N ARG A 89 5.87 -13.14 -6.07
CA ARG A 89 7.14 -13.74 -5.63
C ARG A 89 8.25 -12.69 -5.56
N ARG A 90 8.32 -11.81 -6.54
CA ARG A 90 9.30 -10.71 -6.60
C ARG A 90 9.12 -9.75 -5.42
N ALA A 91 7.90 -9.32 -5.16
CA ALA A 91 7.59 -8.45 -4.03
C ALA A 91 7.94 -9.10 -2.69
N LEU A 92 7.58 -10.37 -2.47
CA LEU A 92 7.91 -11.09 -1.24
C LEU A 92 9.44 -11.25 -1.07
N ALA A 93 10.16 -11.57 -2.14
CA ALA A 93 11.62 -11.67 -2.10
C ALA A 93 12.24 -10.32 -1.72
N PHE A 94 11.78 -9.24 -2.32
CA PHE A 94 12.22 -7.88 -2.01
C PHE A 94 11.94 -7.52 -0.53
N PHE A 95 10.72 -7.73 -0.04
CA PHE A 95 10.38 -7.44 1.36
C PHE A 95 11.24 -8.23 2.34
N LYS A 96 11.51 -9.49 2.01
CA LYS A 96 12.40 -10.34 2.81
C LYS A 96 13.83 -9.79 2.85
N GLU A 97 14.37 -9.39 1.70
CA GLU A 97 15.71 -8.79 1.59
C GLU A 97 15.77 -7.44 2.31
N TYR A 98 14.72 -6.63 2.21
CA TYR A 98 14.61 -5.35 2.92
C TYR A 98 14.59 -5.51 4.44
N GLY A 99 14.19 -6.68 4.94
CA GLY A 99 14.07 -6.99 6.36
C GLY A 99 12.69 -6.62 6.94
N CYS A 100 11.64 -6.73 6.13
CA CYS A 100 10.28 -6.59 6.61
C CYS A 100 9.93 -7.73 7.59
N SER A 101 9.24 -7.39 8.66
CA SER A 101 8.77 -8.35 9.67
C SER A 101 7.61 -9.20 9.16
N PHE A 102 6.78 -8.63 8.29
CA PHE A 102 5.63 -9.29 7.66
C PHE A 102 5.18 -8.51 6.43
N VAL A 103 4.19 -9.04 5.72
CA VAL A 103 3.51 -8.35 4.60
C VAL A 103 2.01 -8.33 4.87
N GLY A 104 1.39 -7.13 4.72
CA GLY A 104 -0.06 -6.95 4.73
C GLY A 104 -0.60 -6.81 3.30
N ILE A 105 -1.73 -7.47 3.01
CA ILE A 105 -2.40 -7.39 1.72
C ILE A 105 -3.82 -6.86 1.92
N SER A 106 -4.18 -5.78 1.22
CA SER A 106 -5.50 -5.16 1.32
C SER A 106 -6.51 -5.74 0.34
N GLY A 107 -6.48 -7.05 0.11
CA GLY A 107 -7.50 -7.78 -0.66
C GLY A 107 -7.09 -8.19 -2.06
N ASP A 108 -7.98 -8.94 -2.70
CA ASP A 108 -7.88 -9.45 -4.06
C ASP A 108 -6.59 -10.24 -4.33
N ILE A 109 -6.34 -11.28 -3.49
CA ILE A 109 -5.23 -12.22 -3.75
C ILE A 109 -5.56 -13.16 -4.91
N ALA A 110 -6.83 -13.49 -5.09
CA ALA A 110 -7.32 -14.33 -6.17
C ALA A 110 -8.01 -13.49 -7.26
N ASN A 111 -7.95 -13.95 -8.51
CA ASN A 111 -8.62 -13.26 -9.62
C ASN A 111 -10.12 -13.59 -9.71
N ASP A 112 -10.50 -14.81 -9.33
CA ASP A 112 -11.90 -15.30 -9.40
C ASP A 112 -12.34 -16.12 -8.18
N GLY A 113 -11.55 -16.12 -7.11
CA GLY A 113 -11.86 -16.83 -5.88
C GLY A 113 -11.87 -18.35 -6.04
N SER A 114 -11.11 -18.92 -6.96
CA SER A 114 -11.04 -20.38 -7.11
C SER A 114 -10.09 -21.04 -6.09
N GLU A 115 -10.39 -22.29 -5.74
CA GLU A 115 -9.55 -23.06 -4.81
C GLU A 115 -8.11 -23.22 -5.36
N ALA A 116 -7.96 -23.38 -6.67
CA ALA A 116 -6.66 -23.50 -7.32
C ALA A 116 -5.79 -22.25 -7.12
N GLN A 117 -6.39 -21.07 -7.15
CA GLN A 117 -5.69 -19.82 -6.92
C GLN A 117 -5.24 -19.67 -5.47
N LEU A 118 -6.07 -20.06 -4.50
CA LEU A 118 -5.67 -20.08 -3.09
C LEU A 118 -4.60 -21.14 -2.77
N GLN A 119 -4.64 -22.28 -3.44
CA GLN A 119 -3.56 -23.27 -3.35
C GLN A 119 -2.24 -22.71 -3.92
N MET A 120 -2.31 -21.93 -4.99
CA MET A 120 -1.14 -21.25 -5.55
C MET A 120 -0.62 -20.18 -4.59
N TYR A 121 -1.50 -19.37 -4.00
CA TYR A 121 -1.15 -18.42 -2.95
C TYR A 121 -0.37 -19.12 -1.80
N GLN A 122 -0.90 -20.20 -1.24
CA GLN A 122 -0.20 -20.94 -0.19
C GLN A 122 1.21 -21.41 -0.60
N LYS A 123 1.35 -21.93 -1.83
CA LYS A 123 2.66 -22.35 -2.33
C LYS A 123 3.65 -21.19 -2.44
N ILE A 124 3.16 -20.01 -2.78
CA ILE A 124 4.00 -18.82 -2.91
C ILE A 124 4.45 -18.32 -1.54
N ILE A 125 3.57 -18.28 -0.54
CA ILE A 125 3.92 -17.75 0.77
C ILE A 125 4.66 -18.73 1.67
N ALA A 126 4.51 -20.04 1.46
CA ALA A 126 5.07 -21.09 2.32
C ALA A 126 6.57 -20.91 2.67
N PRO A 127 7.46 -20.45 1.77
CA PRO A 127 8.86 -20.22 2.11
C PRO A 127 9.09 -19.06 3.10
N TYR A 128 8.10 -18.23 3.31
CA TYR A 128 8.20 -17.00 4.11
C TYR A 128 7.53 -17.10 5.48
N GLU A 129 6.54 -17.99 5.66
CA GLU A 129 5.63 -18.03 6.82
C GLU A 129 6.34 -17.99 8.19
N GLU A 130 7.45 -18.67 8.36
CA GLU A 130 8.19 -18.69 9.65
C GLU A 130 8.92 -17.39 9.94
N SER A 131 9.31 -16.63 8.94
CA SER A 131 10.23 -15.51 9.09
C SER A 131 9.68 -14.16 8.66
N MET A 132 8.64 -14.17 7.84
CA MET A 132 7.93 -13.01 7.33
C MET A 132 6.50 -13.43 6.96
N PRO A 133 5.60 -13.59 7.94
CA PRO A 133 4.23 -14.01 7.66
C PRO A 133 3.50 -13.03 6.75
N VAL A 134 2.51 -13.54 6.01
CA VAL A 134 1.68 -12.76 5.10
C VAL A 134 0.26 -12.74 5.64
N TYR A 135 -0.25 -11.55 5.93
CA TYR A 135 -1.60 -11.33 6.42
C TYR A 135 -2.46 -10.67 5.35
N VAL A 136 -3.69 -11.12 5.18
CA VAL A 136 -4.55 -10.65 4.10
C VAL A 136 -5.98 -10.39 4.56
N SER A 137 -6.55 -9.24 4.15
CA SER A 137 -7.99 -9.03 4.16
C SER A 137 -8.59 -9.57 2.86
N ALA A 138 -9.82 -10.08 2.89
CA ALA A 138 -10.49 -10.51 1.67
C ALA A 138 -11.01 -9.31 0.87
N GLY A 139 -10.80 -9.32 -0.44
CA GLY A 139 -11.40 -8.38 -1.38
C GLY A 139 -12.59 -8.97 -2.14
N ASN A 140 -13.11 -8.23 -3.11
CA ASN A 140 -14.30 -8.66 -3.86
C ASN A 140 -14.01 -9.82 -4.83
N HIS A 141 -12.83 -9.89 -5.43
CA HIS A 141 -12.44 -10.99 -6.31
C HIS A 141 -12.23 -12.30 -5.55
N ASP A 142 -11.81 -12.25 -4.32
CA ASP A 142 -11.64 -13.42 -3.46
C ASP A 142 -12.97 -14.16 -3.19
N ALA A 143 -14.08 -13.42 -3.23
CA ALA A 143 -15.43 -13.95 -3.08
C ALA A 143 -16.15 -14.25 -4.40
N GLN A 144 -15.56 -13.87 -5.54
CA GLN A 144 -16.20 -13.96 -6.86
C GLN A 144 -16.26 -15.40 -7.39
N GLY A 145 -17.42 -15.85 -7.83
CA GLY A 145 -17.64 -16.91 -8.82
C GLY A 145 -17.00 -18.29 -8.64
N GLY A 146 -15.90 -18.41 -7.97
CA GLY A 146 -15.11 -19.62 -7.85
C GLY A 146 -15.65 -20.68 -6.88
N GLY A 147 -16.77 -20.39 -6.21
CA GLY A 147 -17.41 -21.34 -5.30
C GLY A 147 -16.74 -21.47 -3.94
N LEU A 148 -15.76 -20.64 -3.63
CA LEU A 148 -15.17 -20.60 -2.30
C LEU A 148 -16.17 -20.08 -1.26
N ASN A 149 -16.04 -20.61 -0.06
CA ASN A 149 -16.74 -20.13 1.11
C ASN A 149 -15.73 -19.70 2.18
N ARG A 150 -16.22 -19.07 3.26
CA ARG A 150 -15.39 -18.58 4.35
C ARG A 150 -14.46 -19.63 4.95
N THR A 151 -14.95 -20.87 5.10
CA THR A 151 -14.16 -21.98 5.65
C THR A 151 -12.98 -22.34 4.74
N GLN A 152 -13.17 -22.28 3.43
CA GLN A 152 -12.08 -22.51 2.47
C GLN A 152 -11.10 -21.34 2.48
N TRP A 153 -11.58 -20.09 2.55
CA TRP A 153 -10.73 -18.93 2.74
C TRP A 153 -9.84 -19.10 3.98
N GLU A 154 -10.43 -19.34 5.14
CA GLU A 154 -9.71 -19.55 6.40
C GLU A 154 -8.69 -20.69 6.32
N LYS A 155 -9.06 -21.79 5.65
CA LYS A 155 -8.15 -22.93 5.43
C LYS A 155 -6.89 -22.54 4.65
N TYR A 156 -7.03 -21.68 3.63
CA TYR A 156 -5.92 -21.34 2.73
C TYR A 156 -5.14 -20.12 3.15
N THR A 157 -5.75 -19.17 3.84
CA THR A 157 -5.08 -17.96 4.34
C THR A 157 -4.57 -18.11 5.78
N GLY A 158 -5.08 -19.10 6.51
CA GLY A 158 -4.74 -19.31 7.93
C GLY A 158 -5.48 -18.36 8.88
N HIS A 159 -6.34 -17.47 8.36
CA HIS A 159 -7.00 -16.43 9.16
C HIS A 159 -8.49 -16.31 8.81
N PRO A 160 -9.36 -15.98 9.80
CA PRO A 160 -10.74 -15.60 9.52
C PRO A 160 -10.81 -14.28 8.74
N GLN A 161 -11.99 -13.94 8.22
CA GLN A 161 -12.19 -12.70 7.46
C GLN A 161 -11.98 -11.43 8.26
N GLN A 162 -12.10 -11.49 9.58
CA GLN A 162 -11.75 -10.38 10.47
C GLN A 162 -10.89 -10.90 11.61
N PHE A 163 -9.74 -10.32 11.76
CA PHE A 163 -8.79 -10.70 12.80
C PHE A 163 -7.84 -9.55 13.11
N MET A 164 -7.04 -9.74 14.14
CA MET A 164 -6.03 -8.78 14.55
C MET A 164 -4.71 -9.47 14.82
N VAL A 165 -3.64 -8.73 14.57
CA VAL A 165 -2.28 -9.09 14.95
C VAL A 165 -1.69 -7.95 15.76
N GLU A 166 -1.03 -8.27 16.85
CA GLU A 166 -0.25 -7.32 17.64
C GLU A 166 1.22 -7.48 17.25
N GLU A 167 1.88 -6.39 16.87
CA GLU A 167 3.31 -6.38 16.61
C GLU A 167 4.05 -6.46 17.97
N PRO A 168 4.88 -7.50 18.19
CA PRO A 168 5.35 -7.81 19.54
C PRO A 168 6.37 -6.81 20.09
N SER A 169 7.10 -6.08 19.24
CA SER A 169 8.15 -5.15 19.69
C SER A 169 7.63 -3.77 20.07
N SER A 170 6.59 -3.29 19.38
CA SER A 170 6.02 -1.96 19.55
C SER A 170 4.67 -1.97 20.26
N GLY A 171 3.94 -3.07 20.11
CA GLY A 171 2.55 -3.18 20.51
C GLY A 171 1.57 -2.54 19.53
N ASP A 172 1.99 -2.19 18.34
CA ASP A 172 1.10 -1.69 17.30
C ASP A 172 0.08 -2.75 16.88
N ILE A 173 -1.11 -2.33 16.50
CA ILE A 173 -2.23 -3.22 16.19
C ILE A 173 -2.49 -3.22 14.70
N PHE A 174 -2.55 -4.41 14.12
CA PHE A 174 -2.94 -4.63 12.73
C PHE A 174 -4.31 -5.28 12.70
N ILE A 175 -5.28 -4.63 12.05
CA ILE A 175 -6.65 -5.11 11.90
C ILE A 175 -6.88 -5.45 10.44
N PHE A 176 -7.33 -6.68 10.17
CA PHE A 176 -7.69 -7.13 8.84
C PHE A 176 -9.20 -7.35 8.79
N LEU A 177 -9.87 -6.60 7.90
CA LEU A 177 -11.32 -6.57 7.79
C LEU A 177 -11.72 -6.92 6.35
N GLY A 178 -12.07 -8.17 6.12
CA GLY A 178 -12.43 -8.66 4.79
C GLY A 178 -13.86 -8.36 4.40
N ASP A 179 -14.09 -8.39 3.09
CA ASP A 179 -15.41 -8.30 2.49
C ASP A 179 -16.35 -9.40 3.02
N ASN A 180 -17.60 -9.04 3.26
CA ASN A 180 -18.60 -9.97 3.78
C ASN A 180 -19.50 -10.61 2.70
N ASN A 181 -19.35 -10.25 1.44
CA ASN A 181 -20.18 -10.75 0.34
C ASN A 181 -19.79 -12.17 -0.12
N TRP A 182 -19.97 -13.19 0.72
CA TRP A 182 -19.68 -14.58 0.40
C TRP A 182 -20.95 -15.41 0.22
N PRO A 183 -21.08 -16.16 -0.88
CA PRO A 183 -20.41 -15.98 -2.17
C PRO A 183 -20.96 -14.76 -2.91
N ASN A 184 -20.09 -13.93 -3.43
CA ASN A 184 -20.51 -12.81 -4.27
C ASN A 184 -20.73 -13.33 -5.70
N SER A 185 -21.95 -13.46 -6.11
CA SER A 185 -22.28 -14.00 -7.43
C SER A 185 -22.45 -12.96 -8.52
N SER A 186 -22.42 -11.65 -8.23
CA SER A 186 -22.93 -10.73 -9.23
C SER A 186 -22.39 -9.32 -9.27
N ASN A 187 -21.75 -8.82 -8.25
CA ASN A 187 -21.27 -7.42 -8.28
C ASN A 187 -20.08 -7.22 -7.36
N ASN A 188 -19.13 -6.53 -7.84
CA ASN A 188 -17.96 -5.97 -7.19
C ASN A 188 -18.28 -5.07 -5.95
N GLN A 189 -19.33 -5.28 -5.22
CA GLN A 189 -19.71 -4.46 -4.08
C GLN A 189 -19.19 -5.09 -2.80
N THR A 190 -18.13 -4.53 -2.29
CA THR A 190 -17.68 -4.79 -0.93
C THR A 190 -18.73 -4.27 0.03
N VAL A 191 -19.26 -5.14 0.84
CA VAL A 191 -20.22 -4.75 1.87
C VAL A 191 -19.68 -5.17 3.22
N LEU A 192 -19.32 -4.21 4.01
CA LEU A 192 -19.15 -4.40 5.44
C LEU A 192 -20.53 -4.42 6.10
N THR A 193 -20.77 -5.39 6.94
CA THR A 193 -21.97 -5.42 7.76
C THR A 193 -21.86 -4.50 8.96
N MET A 194 -22.98 -4.02 9.49
CA MET A 194 -22.98 -3.30 10.76
C MET A 194 -22.34 -4.09 11.91
N ALA A 195 -22.43 -5.42 11.88
CA ALA A 195 -21.75 -6.26 12.87
C ALA A 195 -20.20 -6.13 12.79
N GLN A 196 -19.64 -6.10 11.59
CA GLN A 196 -18.20 -5.87 11.39
C GLN A 196 -17.79 -4.46 11.79
N ILE A 197 -18.59 -3.46 11.45
CA ILE A 197 -18.34 -2.05 11.80
C ILE A 197 -18.42 -1.86 13.32
N ASN A 198 -19.38 -2.46 13.99
CA ASN A 198 -19.48 -2.42 15.44
C ASN A 198 -18.28 -3.12 16.11
N TRP A 199 -17.89 -4.27 15.60
CA TRP A 199 -16.68 -4.96 16.08
C TRP A 199 -15.42 -4.08 15.88
N LEU A 200 -15.28 -3.45 14.71
CA LEU A 200 -14.18 -2.52 14.45
C LEU A 200 -14.22 -1.35 15.44
N ALA A 201 -15.39 -0.76 15.69
CA ALA A 201 -15.54 0.33 16.64
C ALA A 201 -15.10 -0.06 18.07
N GLU A 202 -15.43 -1.28 18.49
CA GLU A 202 -14.98 -1.82 19.79
C GLU A 202 -13.46 -1.97 19.83
N GLN A 203 -12.84 -2.46 18.74
CA GLN A 203 -11.38 -2.59 18.69
C GLN A 203 -10.69 -1.22 18.67
N LEU A 204 -11.19 -0.27 17.86
CA LEU A 204 -10.61 1.07 17.80
C LEU A 204 -10.72 1.81 19.13
N GLU A 205 -11.84 1.70 19.84
CA GLU A 205 -11.98 2.29 21.17
C GLU A 205 -11.03 1.64 22.18
N LYS A 206 -10.87 0.31 22.11
CA LYS A 206 -9.94 -0.44 22.98
C LYS A 206 -8.48 -0.02 22.79
N TYR A 207 -8.10 0.29 21.55
CA TYR A 207 -6.72 0.57 21.17
C TYR A 207 -6.49 2.03 20.76
N LYS A 208 -7.34 2.96 21.17
CA LYS A 208 -7.28 4.37 20.80
C LYS A 208 -5.98 5.11 21.17
N ASP A 209 -5.25 4.58 22.14
CA ASP A 209 -3.97 5.13 22.59
C ASP A 209 -2.76 4.40 21.96
N ARG A 210 -3.02 3.53 20.99
CA ARG A 210 -2.01 2.73 20.27
C ARG A 210 -2.10 3.04 18.78
N ARG A 211 -1.01 2.87 18.07
CA ARG A 211 -1.01 2.94 16.60
C ARG A 211 -1.76 1.74 16.04
N VAL A 212 -2.68 2.00 15.12
CA VAL A 212 -3.51 0.99 14.47
C VAL A 212 -3.33 1.07 12.96
N TYR A 213 -3.03 -0.07 12.35
CA TYR A 213 -3.01 -0.25 10.90
C TYR A 213 -4.21 -1.10 10.50
N LEU A 214 -5.11 -0.54 9.69
CA LEU A 214 -6.32 -1.19 9.23
C LEU A 214 -6.18 -1.58 7.77
N TYR A 215 -6.44 -2.83 7.45
CA TYR A 215 -6.51 -3.37 6.09
C TYR A 215 -7.96 -3.68 5.74
N GLN A 216 -8.49 -2.98 4.76
CA GLN A 216 -9.81 -3.23 4.18
C GLN A 216 -9.78 -2.82 2.70
N HIS A 217 -10.32 -3.65 1.83
CA HIS A 217 -10.03 -3.60 0.40
C HIS A 217 -10.52 -2.33 -0.29
N VAL A 218 -11.79 -1.95 -0.10
CA VAL A 218 -12.43 -0.88 -0.87
C VAL A 218 -12.32 0.46 -0.18
N PHE A 219 -11.80 1.46 -0.88
CA PHE A 219 -11.68 2.84 -0.40
C PHE A 219 -13.05 3.56 -0.30
N LEU A 220 -13.13 4.60 0.52
CA LEU A 220 -14.30 5.48 0.62
C LEU A 220 -14.34 6.49 -0.54
N ALA A 221 -15.55 6.86 -0.96
CA ALA A 221 -15.76 7.93 -1.91
C ALA A 221 -15.11 9.24 -1.46
N ASP A 222 -14.60 10.01 -2.42
CA ASP A 222 -14.03 11.34 -2.19
C ASP A 222 -12.87 11.33 -1.17
N THR A 223 -12.10 10.23 -1.14
CA THR A 223 -10.89 10.09 -0.32
C THR A 223 -9.68 9.77 -1.19
N CYS A 224 -8.97 8.67 -0.93
CA CYS A 224 -7.92 8.14 -1.80
C CYS A 224 -8.48 7.07 -2.74
N GLY A 225 -7.71 6.66 -3.74
CA GLY A 225 -7.99 5.46 -4.54
C GLY A 225 -8.80 5.68 -5.81
N ASP A 226 -9.28 6.89 -6.11
CA ASP A 226 -9.90 7.17 -7.42
C ASP A 226 -9.16 8.27 -8.19
N VAL A 227 -9.37 8.25 -9.50
CA VAL A 227 -8.90 9.26 -10.45
C VAL A 227 -10.12 9.97 -11.00
N TYR A 228 -10.02 11.28 -11.19
CA TYR A 228 -11.12 12.11 -11.68
C TYR A 228 -10.85 12.57 -13.12
N ASP A 229 -11.88 12.57 -13.94
CA ASP A 229 -11.82 13.12 -15.29
C ASP A 229 -11.78 14.66 -15.26
N ALA A 230 -11.62 15.29 -16.42
CA ALA A 230 -11.59 16.74 -16.55
C ALA A 230 -12.91 17.45 -16.14
N ALA A 231 -14.00 16.71 -16.02
CA ALA A 231 -15.30 17.21 -15.56
C ALA A 231 -15.51 17.00 -14.04
N GLY A 232 -14.52 16.36 -13.37
CA GLY A 232 -14.58 16.06 -11.95
C GLY A 232 -15.41 14.81 -11.59
N ASN A 233 -15.65 13.93 -12.56
CA ASN A 233 -16.32 12.66 -12.28
C ASN A 233 -15.29 11.57 -11.95
N PRO A 234 -15.57 10.67 -11.00
CA PRO A 234 -14.71 9.54 -10.73
C PRO A 234 -14.66 8.60 -11.93
N VAL A 235 -13.44 8.22 -12.33
CA VAL A 235 -13.20 7.39 -13.52
C VAL A 235 -13.55 5.93 -13.28
N TYR A 236 -13.27 5.43 -12.09
CA TYR A 236 -13.55 4.04 -11.74
C TYR A 236 -14.89 3.86 -11.04
N GLY A 237 -15.30 4.85 -10.31
CA GLY A 237 -16.50 4.80 -9.48
C GLY A 237 -16.24 4.17 -8.12
N VAL A 238 -17.02 4.59 -7.17
CA VAL A 238 -16.84 4.23 -5.78
C VAL A 238 -17.83 3.15 -5.38
N TRP A 239 -17.34 2.18 -4.69
CA TRP A 239 -18.08 1.01 -4.27
C TRP A 239 -18.72 1.16 -2.89
N PHE A 240 -18.11 1.95 -2.01
CA PHE A 240 -18.78 2.45 -0.82
C PHE A 240 -19.67 3.61 -1.20
N ARG A 241 -20.96 3.42 -1.15
CA ARG A 241 -21.96 4.43 -1.53
C ARG A 241 -22.36 5.28 -0.33
N PRO A 242 -22.28 6.61 -0.42
CA PRO A 242 -22.51 7.50 0.72
C PRO A 242 -23.97 7.54 1.23
N ASP A 243 -24.86 6.78 0.64
CA ASP A 243 -26.28 6.71 1.02
C ASP A 243 -26.63 5.51 1.90
N ARG A 244 -25.65 4.67 2.24
CA ARG A 244 -25.85 3.49 3.09
C ARG A 244 -25.46 3.76 4.54
N ALA A 245 -26.21 3.17 5.47
CA ALA A 245 -25.95 3.33 6.90
C ALA A 245 -24.57 2.77 7.30
N GLU A 246 -24.15 1.65 6.68
CA GLU A 246 -22.87 1.01 6.92
C GLU A 246 -21.71 1.90 6.51
N GLU A 247 -21.80 2.56 5.36
CA GLU A 247 -20.74 3.46 4.89
C GLU A 247 -20.60 4.69 5.75
N ASN A 248 -21.74 5.29 6.13
CA ASN A 248 -21.73 6.44 7.00
C ASN A 248 -21.11 6.09 8.36
N ALA A 249 -21.50 4.96 8.94
CA ALA A 249 -20.92 4.50 10.19
C ALA A 249 -19.40 4.21 10.07
N TYR A 250 -18.95 3.62 8.96
CA TYR A 250 -17.53 3.38 8.72
C TYR A 250 -16.75 4.69 8.52
N ARG A 251 -17.32 5.62 7.75
CA ARG A 251 -16.75 6.97 7.56
C ARG A 251 -16.62 7.73 8.86
N ASP A 252 -17.62 7.64 9.75
CA ASP A 252 -17.58 8.25 11.07
C ASP A 252 -16.50 7.67 11.97
N LEU A 253 -16.21 6.36 11.87
CA LEU A 253 -15.07 5.75 12.55
C LEU A 253 -13.75 6.32 12.05
N MET A 254 -13.58 6.45 10.73
CA MET A 254 -12.36 6.99 10.12
C MET A 254 -12.13 8.47 10.44
N ARG A 255 -13.18 9.21 10.77
CA ARG A 255 -13.07 10.58 11.30
C ARG A 255 -12.76 10.63 12.79
N LYS A 256 -13.26 9.66 13.55
CA LYS A 256 -13.13 9.67 15.01
C LYS A 256 -11.74 9.28 15.49
N TYR A 257 -11.06 8.34 14.82
CA TYR A 257 -9.85 7.73 15.31
C TYR A 257 -8.63 8.11 14.47
N ASN A 258 -7.94 9.17 14.85
CA ASN A 258 -6.74 9.68 14.16
C ASN A 258 -5.47 8.83 14.36
N ASN A 259 -5.50 7.85 15.24
CA ASN A 259 -4.43 6.87 15.47
C ASN A 259 -4.44 5.71 14.48
N VAL A 260 -5.34 5.75 13.48
CA VAL A 260 -5.49 4.72 12.44
C VAL A 260 -4.74 5.13 11.18
N THR A 261 -4.02 4.18 10.59
CA THR A 261 -3.60 4.22 9.19
C THR A 261 -4.35 3.13 8.45
N TRP A 262 -5.20 3.50 7.51
CA TRP A 262 -6.00 2.54 6.74
C TRP A 262 -5.42 2.31 5.36
N PHE A 263 -5.12 1.04 5.04
CA PHE A 263 -4.67 0.58 3.73
C PHE A 263 -5.84 -0.03 2.95
N SER A 264 -6.09 0.51 1.75
CA SER A 264 -7.08 0.03 0.79
C SER A 264 -6.44 -0.37 -0.53
N GLY A 265 -7.22 -0.88 -1.48
CA GLY A 265 -6.81 -1.25 -2.84
C GLY A 265 -7.95 -1.05 -3.83
N HIS A 266 -8.27 -2.05 -4.66
CA HIS A 266 -9.45 -2.15 -5.51
C HIS A 266 -9.39 -1.40 -6.85
N SER A 267 -8.99 -0.13 -6.88
CA SER A 267 -9.00 0.63 -8.15
C SER A 267 -7.77 0.37 -9.03
N HIS A 268 -6.72 -0.19 -8.48
CA HIS A 268 -5.46 -0.52 -9.15
C HIS A 268 -4.63 0.67 -9.66
N TRP A 269 -5.04 1.91 -9.37
CA TRP A 269 -4.36 3.09 -9.91
C TRP A 269 -2.90 3.16 -9.45
N LYS A 270 -2.02 3.46 -10.39
CA LYS A 270 -0.60 3.71 -10.13
C LYS A 270 -0.38 4.91 -9.22
N PHE A 271 0.75 4.95 -8.54
CA PHE A 271 1.13 6.04 -7.66
C PHE A 271 1.01 7.43 -8.31
N HIS A 272 1.52 7.59 -9.52
CA HIS A 272 1.58 8.91 -10.19
C HIS A 272 0.23 9.48 -10.59
N LEU A 273 -0.82 8.69 -10.61
CA LEU A 273 -2.19 9.13 -10.95
C LEU A 273 -2.98 9.64 -9.76
N GLN A 274 -2.42 9.54 -8.59
CA GLN A 274 -3.14 9.81 -7.37
C GLN A 274 -3.21 11.30 -7.10
N SER A 275 -4.37 11.88 -7.28
CA SER A 275 -4.60 13.31 -7.39
C SER A 275 -4.47 14.11 -6.10
N ASN A 276 -4.41 13.47 -4.95
CA ASN A 276 -4.44 14.17 -3.66
C ASN A 276 -3.06 14.43 -3.07
N ASN A 277 -2.02 13.84 -3.65
CA ASN A 277 -0.65 14.09 -3.22
C ASN A 277 0.27 13.77 -4.40
N ASP A 278 1.10 14.69 -4.80
CA ASP A 278 1.93 14.69 -6.03
C ASP A 278 2.74 13.41 -6.31
N ALA A 279 2.71 12.43 -5.42
CA ALA A 279 3.57 11.27 -5.54
C ALA A 279 3.05 9.97 -4.91
N LEU A 280 2.13 10.00 -3.95
CA LEU A 280 1.58 8.82 -3.28
C LEU A 280 0.10 9.00 -3.02
N ASN A 281 -0.62 7.88 -2.99
CA ASN A 281 -2.06 7.84 -2.75
C ASN A 281 -2.38 7.87 -1.26
N VAL A 282 -2.22 9.01 -0.66
CA VAL A 282 -2.42 9.23 0.77
C VAL A 282 -3.38 10.39 0.99
N PHE A 283 -4.36 10.22 1.87
CA PHE A 283 -5.41 11.17 2.14
C PHE A 283 -5.74 11.21 3.64
N ASP A 284 -5.90 12.40 4.19
CA ASP A 284 -6.37 12.62 5.56
C ASP A 284 -7.46 13.71 5.64
N GLY A 285 -7.83 14.30 4.51
CA GLY A 285 -8.84 15.35 4.43
C GLY A 285 -8.47 16.59 5.23
N ASP A 286 -7.22 17.04 5.18
CA ASP A 286 -6.70 18.15 5.98
C ASP A 286 -6.85 17.93 7.51
N GLY A 287 -6.74 16.65 7.93
CA GLY A 287 -6.89 16.24 9.33
C GLY A 287 -8.32 15.93 9.77
N GLU A 288 -9.28 15.90 8.83
CA GLU A 288 -10.67 15.48 9.12
C GLU A 288 -10.78 13.97 9.37
N TYR A 289 -9.90 13.19 8.74
CA TYR A 289 -9.91 11.73 8.77
C TYR A 289 -8.62 11.17 9.38
N CYS A 290 -8.64 9.88 9.68
CA CYS A 290 -7.41 9.13 9.87
C CYS A 290 -6.57 9.13 8.58
N GLN A 291 -5.33 8.68 8.67
CA GLN A 291 -4.48 8.51 7.50
C GLN A 291 -5.02 7.37 6.62
N MET A 292 -5.44 7.67 5.40
CA MET A 292 -5.87 6.69 4.41
C MET A 292 -4.81 6.52 3.34
N VAL A 293 -4.48 5.29 3.01
CA VAL A 293 -3.44 4.91 2.05
C VAL A 293 -4.03 3.93 1.06
N HIS A 294 -3.98 4.25 -0.22
CA HIS A 294 -4.40 3.32 -1.24
C HIS A 294 -3.17 2.58 -1.80
N ASN A 295 -3.18 1.26 -1.78
CA ASN A 295 -2.20 0.43 -2.46
C ASN A 295 -2.56 0.36 -3.96
N PRO A 296 -1.62 0.65 -4.87
CA PRO A 296 -1.75 0.25 -6.27
C PRO A 296 -1.89 -1.27 -6.42
N SER A 297 -2.30 -1.72 -7.59
CA SER A 297 -2.26 -3.15 -7.86
C SER A 297 -0.82 -3.65 -8.00
N LEU A 298 -0.56 -4.81 -7.39
CA LEU A 298 0.74 -5.48 -7.52
C LEU A 298 0.96 -6.08 -8.91
N THR A 299 -0.11 -6.54 -9.59
CA THR A 299 0.04 -7.31 -10.84
C THR A 299 -0.67 -6.70 -12.04
N VAL A 300 -1.66 -5.84 -11.81
CA VAL A 300 -2.48 -5.22 -12.87
C VAL A 300 -2.65 -3.73 -12.58
N PRO A 301 -1.56 -2.97 -12.42
CA PRO A 301 -1.67 -1.53 -12.19
C PRO A 301 -2.33 -0.85 -13.38
N ARG A 302 -3.06 0.23 -13.09
CA ARG A 302 -3.85 0.98 -14.08
C ARG A 302 -3.32 2.37 -14.27
N ASP A 303 -3.31 2.79 -15.52
CA ASP A 303 -3.02 4.14 -15.97
C ASP A 303 -4.25 4.81 -16.56
N TYR A 304 -4.25 6.15 -16.65
CA TYR A 304 -5.31 6.94 -17.27
C TYR A 304 -4.71 7.87 -18.30
N ILE A 305 -4.76 7.44 -19.56
CA ILE A 305 -4.13 8.13 -20.69
C ILE A 305 -5.21 8.48 -21.73
N ASP A 306 -5.23 9.73 -22.17
CA ASP A 306 -6.17 10.23 -23.19
C ASP A 306 -7.64 9.90 -22.90
N GLY A 307 -8.04 10.01 -21.62
CA GLY A 307 -9.40 9.74 -21.19
C GLY A 307 -9.77 8.25 -21.13
N LYS A 308 -8.79 7.36 -21.14
CA LYS A 308 -9.01 5.91 -21.10
C LYS A 308 -8.22 5.26 -19.96
N ARG A 309 -8.87 4.33 -19.29
CA ARG A 309 -8.23 3.41 -18.36
C ARG A 309 -7.42 2.37 -19.15
N ILE A 310 -6.15 2.22 -18.82
CA ILE A 310 -5.23 1.28 -19.45
C ILE A 310 -4.64 0.41 -18.33
N GLU A 311 -4.64 -0.90 -18.53
CA GLU A 311 -3.91 -1.83 -17.68
C GLU A 311 -2.46 -1.87 -18.15
N ASP A 312 -1.52 -1.74 -17.21
CA ASP A 312 -0.09 -1.66 -17.49
C ASP A 312 0.68 -2.69 -16.69
N SER A 313 1.06 -3.77 -17.35
CA SER A 313 1.86 -4.84 -16.76
C SER A 313 3.37 -4.52 -16.67
N ALA A 314 3.79 -3.34 -17.11
CA ALA A 314 5.20 -2.93 -17.03
C ALA A 314 5.58 -2.36 -15.64
N ASN A 315 4.64 -2.32 -14.72
CA ASN A 315 4.83 -1.88 -13.34
C ASN A 315 4.27 -2.92 -12.37
N SER A 316 4.82 -2.94 -11.17
CA SER A 316 4.37 -3.75 -10.05
C SER A 316 4.58 -2.94 -8.78
N GLU A 317 3.53 -2.37 -8.21
CA GLU A 317 3.65 -1.30 -7.23
C GLU A 317 3.14 -1.69 -5.84
N GLY A 318 3.75 -1.13 -4.80
CA GLY A 318 3.34 -1.30 -3.41
C GLY A 318 4.19 -0.47 -2.46
N TYR A 319 3.93 -0.60 -1.16
CA TYR A 319 4.61 0.18 -0.14
C TYR A 319 5.57 -0.65 0.70
N ILE A 320 6.69 -0.02 1.06
CA ILE A 320 7.50 -0.38 2.22
C ILE A 320 7.13 0.63 3.31
N VAL A 321 6.80 0.13 4.48
CA VAL A 321 6.43 0.95 5.63
C VAL A 321 7.49 0.80 6.71
N ASP A 322 8.23 1.86 6.98
CA ASP A 322 9.18 1.92 8.08
C ASP A 322 8.54 2.57 9.30
N VAL A 323 8.51 1.87 10.40
CA VAL A 323 7.88 2.32 11.63
C VAL A 323 8.94 2.74 12.64
N TYR A 324 8.84 3.97 13.08
CA TYR A 324 9.65 4.57 14.13
C TYR A 324 8.79 4.83 15.37
N LYS A 325 9.43 5.17 16.47
CA LYS A 325 8.68 5.43 17.71
C LYS A 325 7.57 6.48 17.53
N ASP A 326 7.89 7.60 16.88
CA ASP A 326 6.99 8.76 16.79
C ASP A 326 6.49 9.03 15.36
N TYR A 327 6.95 8.26 14.37
CA TYR A 327 6.64 8.47 12.95
C TYR A 327 6.53 7.16 12.20
N THR A 328 5.76 7.20 11.12
CA THR A 328 5.73 6.17 10.09
C THR A 328 6.17 6.77 8.75
N ILE A 329 7.00 6.07 8.01
CA ILE A 329 7.42 6.45 6.66
C ILE A 329 6.87 5.44 5.67
N LEU A 330 6.04 5.90 4.75
CA LEU A 330 5.62 5.15 3.57
C LEU A 330 6.61 5.39 2.43
N ARG A 331 7.01 4.30 1.78
CA ARG A 331 7.85 4.33 0.59
C ARG A 331 7.14 3.61 -0.53
N GLY A 332 6.68 4.35 -1.54
CA GLY A 332 6.17 3.76 -2.76
C GLY A 332 7.31 3.12 -3.57
N TYR A 333 7.12 1.89 -4.02
CA TYR A 333 8.13 1.13 -4.74
C TYR A 333 7.51 0.36 -5.92
N ASP A 334 8.21 0.38 -7.04
CA ASP A 334 7.91 -0.45 -8.21
C ASP A 334 8.84 -1.66 -8.22
N PHE A 335 8.29 -2.83 -7.97
CA PHE A 335 9.05 -4.09 -7.89
C PHE A 335 9.51 -4.59 -9.26
N GLU A 336 8.82 -4.23 -10.35
CA GLU A 336 9.24 -4.61 -11.71
C GLU A 336 10.48 -3.83 -12.12
N ASN A 337 10.46 -2.51 -11.90
CA ASN A 337 11.53 -1.63 -12.35
C ASN A 337 12.58 -1.35 -11.28
N GLY A 338 12.39 -1.84 -10.06
CA GLY A 338 13.34 -1.65 -8.96
C GLY A 338 13.47 -0.19 -8.51
N GLN A 339 12.39 0.59 -8.56
CA GLN A 339 12.43 2.03 -8.36
C GLN A 339 11.57 2.50 -7.20
N TYR A 340 12.11 3.42 -6.39
CA TYR A 340 11.33 4.19 -5.44
C TYR A 340 10.61 5.33 -6.15
N TYR A 341 9.32 5.50 -5.87
CA TYR A 341 8.52 6.63 -6.39
C TYR A 341 8.62 7.84 -5.50
N ALA A 342 8.23 7.71 -4.26
CA ALA A 342 8.15 8.81 -3.32
C ALA A 342 8.07 8.33 -1.87
N TYR A 343 8.07 9.27 -0.94
CA TYR A 343 7.95 9.04 0.49
C TYR A 343 6.89 9.95 1.07
N ALA A 344 6.09 9.41 1.99
CA ALA A 344 5.24 10.18 2.89
C ALA A 344 5.65 9.88 4.34
N THR A 345 5.58 10.89 5.19
CA THR A 345 5.89 10.77 6.61
C THR A 345 4.75 11.33 7.44
N TYR A 346 4.30 10.59 8.43
CA TYR A 346 3.31 11.05 9.39
C TYR A 346 3.61 10.57 10.81
N ALA A 347 3.10 11.35 11.76
CA ALA A 347 3.27 11.14 13.18
C ALA A 347 2.10 10.39 13.77
#